data_956c735af87be1e9c8c33a8ac31689c8
#
_entry.id   956c735af87be1e9c8c33a8ac31689c8
#
_cell.length_a   1.000
_cell.length_b   1.000
_cell.length_c   1.000
_cell.angle_alpha   90.00
_cell.angle_beta   90.00
_cell.angle_gamma   90.00
#
_symmetry.space_group_name_H-M   'P 1'
#
loop_
_entity.id
_entity.type
_entity.pdbx_description
1 polymer ?
#
loop_
_entity_poly.entity_id
_entity_poly.type
_entity_poly.pdbx_seq_one_letter_code
_entity_poly.pdbx_strand_id
1 'polypeptide(L)'
;MSNFDRLAYNRQGQMFTAANVAAKSVPAVSTTATGVILYNPSSSNKILAIADVGWAWTTVPGAVHNIGIAMMAPNMTVPTGLTAIGSGVRSANGGAVAGTSVALAWDAATLPAAPVMARLMFGAAWGTSVGVSPHALIDYIDGGLIVPPGGAAVFAAVTTTAVGLGSISWVEIDA
;
A
#
# COMPACT_ATOMS: atom_id res chain seq x y z
N MET A 1 13.57 0.08 22.75
CA MET A 1 12.52 -0.14 21.72
C MET A 1 12.69 -1.55 21.21
N SER A 2 11.64 -2.38 21.28
CA SER A 2 11.71 -3.72 20.68
C SER A 2 11.77 -3.53 19.17
N ASN A 3 12.77 -4.09 18.53
CA ASN A 3 12.84 -4.14 17.07
C ASN A 3 11.60 -4.89 16.58
N PHE A 4 10.92 -4.33 15.57
CA PHE A 4 9.82 -4.99 14.88
C PHE A 4 10.36 -6.30 14.28
N ASP A 5 10.03 -7.43 14.91
CA ASP A 5 10.56 -8.74 14.52
C ASP A 5 9.68 -9.37 13.44
N ARG A 6 9.96 -9.05 12.19
CA ARG A 6 9.26 -9.58 11.01
C ARG A 6 9.27 -11.09 10.95
N LEU A 7 10.39 -11.73 11.34
CA LEU A 7 10.50 -13.18 11.28
C LEU A 7 9.59 -13.86 12.30
N ALA A 8 9.47 -13.29 13.51
CA ALA A 8 8.56 -13.81 14.53
C ALA A 8 7.09 -13.70 14.05
N TYR A 9 6.67 -12.54 13.56
CA TYR A 9 5.32 -12.35 13.05
C TYR A 9 5.01 -13.24 11.83
N ASN A 10 5.97 -13.42 10.92
CA ASN A 10 5.81 -14.31 9.78
C ASN A 10 5.62 -15.77 10.22
N ARG A 11 6.43 -16.25 11.18
CA ARG A 11 6.29 -17.59 11.75
C ARG A 11 4.96 -17.82 12.47
N GLN A 12 4.41 -16.77 13.08
CA GLN A 12 3.10 -16.81 13.73
C GLN A 12 1.93 -16.71 12.73
N GLY A 13 2.20 -16.55 11.44
CA GLY A 13 1.16 -16.39 10.42
C GLY A 13 0.42 -15.05 10.48
N GLN A 14 1.01 -14.04 11.12
CA GLN A 14 0.43 -12.71 11.30
C GLN A 14 0.93 -11.69 10.27
N MET A 15 1.86 -12.07 9.39
CA MET A 15 2.40 -11.21 8.34
C MET A 15 1.79 -11.54 6.99
N PHE A 16 1.31 -10.50 6.30
CA PHE A 16 0.60 -10.59 5.03
C PHE A 16 1.17 -9.62 4.02
N THR A 17 0.87 -9.87 2.74
CA THR A 17 1.30 -9.02 1.63
C THR A 17 0.23 -8.97 0.55
N ALA A 18 0.22 -7.87 -0.21
CA ALA A 18 -0.57 -7.69 -1.42
C ALA A 18 0.21 -6.88 -2.45
N ALA A 19 0.01 -7.18 -3.72
CA ALA A 19 0.70 -6.50 -4.81
C ALA A 19 -0.18 -6.38 -6.06
N ASN A 20 0.01 -5.32 -6.83
CA ASN A 20 -0.56 -5.24 -8.18
C ASN A 20 0.12 -6.27 -9.10
N VAL A 21 -0.65 -6.96 -9.93
CA VAL A 21 -0.13 -7.86 -10.97
C VAL A 21 -0.07 -7.20 -12.35
N ALA A 22 -0.65 -5.99 -12.47
CA ALA A 22 -0.60 -5.16 -13.68
C ALA A 22 -0.35 -3.70 -13.27
N ALA A 23 0.31 -2.95 -14.14
CA ALA A 23 0.61 -1.55 -13.90
C ALA A 23 -0.66 -0.74 -13.61
N LYS A 24 -0.58 0.15 -12.63
CA LYS A 24 -1.66 1.06 -12.23
C LYS A 24 -1.22 2.50 -12.36
N SER A 25 -2.16 3.34 -12.78
CA SER A 25 -1.99 4.79 -12.78
C SER A 25 -2.40 5.33 -11.41
N VAL A 26 -1.43 5.64 -10.56
CA VAL A 26 -1.67 6.17 -9.21
C VAL A 26 -1.81 7.68 -9.29
N PRO A 27 -3.00 8.25 -8.99
CA PRO A 27 -3.24 9.69 -9.08
C PRO A 27 -2.63 10.44 -7.90
N ALA A 28 -2.68 11.76 -7.97
CA ALA A 28 -2.50 12.60 -6.80
C ALA A 28 -3.54 12.27 -5.71
N VAL A 29 -3.23 12.62 -4.46
CA VAL A 29 -4.10 12.35 -3.31
C VAL A 29 -5.54 12.81 -3.59
N SER A 30 -6.48 11.87 -3.56
CA SER A 30 -7.91 12.11 -3.78
C SER A 30 -8.74 10.99 -3.14
N THR A 31 -10.07 11.11 -3.16
CA THR A 31 -10.96 10.03 -2.74
C THR A 31 -10.97 8.87 -3.73
N THR A 32 -10.70 9.11 -5.02
CA THR A 32 -10.53 8.04 -6.00
C THR A 32 -9.09 7.54 -5.94
N ALA A 33 -8.90 6.35 -5.40
CA ALA A 33 -7.60 5.72 -5.26
C ALA A 33 -7.43 4.59 -6.27
N THR A 34 -6.24 4.48 -6.86
CA THR A 34 -5.81 3.36 -7.70
C THR A 34 -4.38 2.95 -7.30
N GLY A 35 -4.02 1.71 -7.60
CA GLY A 35 -2.79 1.11 -7.09
C GLY A 35 -3.10 0.17 -5.94
N VAL A 36 -2.17 -0.02 -5.00
CA VAL A 36 -2.45 -0.82 -3.81
C VAL A 36 -3.20 0.01 -2.78
N ILE A 37 -4.36 -0.48 -2.38
CA ILE A 37 -5.19 0.08 -1.31
C ILE A 37 -5.32 -1.00 -0.25
N LEU A 38 -4.80 -0.75 0.93
CA LEU A 38 -4.95 -1.62 2.10
C LEU A 38 -6.00 -1.00 3.03
N TYR A 39 -7.07 -1.71 3.28
CA TYR A 39 -8.16 -1.29 4.15
C TYR A 39 -8.30 -2.23 5.35
N ASN A 40 -8.46 -1.65 6.51
CA ASN A 40 -8.76 -2.37 7.74
C ASN A 40 -10.26 -2.24 8.06
N PRO A 41 -11.06 -3.31 7.96
CA PRO A 41 -12.49 -3.24 8.30
C PRO A 41 -12.72 -2.70 9.70
N SER A 42 -13.77 -1.89 9.89
CA SER A 42 -14.09 -1.27 11.20
C SER A 42 -14.43 -2.31 12.29
N SER A 43 -14.80 -3.52 11.90
CA SER A 43 -15.10 -4.64 12.80
C SER A 43 -13.92 -5.59 13.04
N SER A 44 -12.72 -5.25 12.59
CA SER A 44 -11.60 -6.21 12.57
C SER A 44 -11.02 -6.52 13.96
N ASN A 45 -11.14 -5.64 14.95
CA ASN A 45 -10.45 -5.70 16.24
C ASN A 45 -8.92 -5.88 16.11
N LYS A 46 -8.36 -5.49 14.95
CA LYS A 46 -6.93 -5.57 14.65
C LYS A 46 -6.42 -4.21 14.21
N ILE A 47 -5.16 -3.96 14.45
CA ILE A 47 -4.40 -2.90 13.78
C ILE A 47 -3.51 -3.54 12.71
N LEU A 48 -3.31 -2.85 11.59
CA LEU A 48 -2.39 -3.31 10.56
C LEU A 48 -1.13 -2.43 10.64
N ALA A 49 -0.04 -3.02 11.12
CA ALA A 49 1.25 -2.35 11.19
C ALA A 49 1.99 -2.57 9.86
N ILE A 50 2.21 -1.52 9.07
CA ILE A 50 2.87 -1.63 7.78
C ILE A 50 4.35 -1.96 8.00
N ALA A 51 4.80 -3.07 7.43
CA ALA A 51 6.16 -3.54 7.52
C ALA A 51 7.05 -2.92 6.44
N ASP A 52 6.64 -3.05 5.19
CA ASP A 52 7.31 -2.46 4.04
C ASP A 52 6.33 -2.15 2.91
N VAL A 53 6.79 -1.30 2.02
CA VAL A 53 6.11 -0.96 0.78
C VAL A 53 7.13 -0.95 -0.35
N GLY A 54 6.70 -1.42 -1.51
CA GLY A 54 7.51 -1.45 -2.72
C GLY A 54 6.81 -0.74 -3.87
N TRP A 55 7.58 -0.08 -4.71
CA TRP A 55 7.09 0.53 -5.95
C TRP A 55 8.08 0.30 -7.08
N ALA A 56 7.57 -0.11 -8.23
CA ALA A 56 8.34 -0.23 -9.46
C ALA A 56 7.64 0.54 -10.59
N TRP A 57 8.32 1.54 -11.17
CA TRP A 57 7.79 2.23 -12.34
C TRP A 57 7.79 1.28 -13.55
N THR A 58 6.67 1.27 -14.27
CA THR A 58 6.56 0.55 -15.55
C THR A 58 6.60 1.51 -16.74
N THR A 59 6.51 2.80 -16.49
CA THR A 59 6.64 3.86 -17.48
C THR A 59 7.62 4.89 -16.95
N VAL A 60 8.56 5.32 -17.80
CA VAL A 60 9.52 6.36 -17.45
C VAL A 60 8.75 7.66 -17.21
N PRO A 61 8.87 8.27 -16.03
CA PRO A 61 8.23 9.56 -15.77
C PRO A 61 8.81 10.65 -16.66
N GLY A 62 7.96 11.35 -17.43
CA GLY A 62 8.37 12.50 -18.24
C GLY A 62 8.59 13.79 -17.44
N ALA A 63 8.36 13.78 -16.14
CA ALA A 63 8.48 14.90 -15.20
C ALA A 63 8.87 14.40 -13.81
N VAL A 64 9.04 15.31 -12.85
CA VAL A 64 9.28 14.93 -11.44
C VAL A 64 8.04 14.22 -10.89
N HIS A 65 8.20 12.96 -10.53
CA HIS A 65 7.17 12.15 -9.89
C HIS A 65 7.58 11.83 -8.46
N ASN A 66 6.70 12.15 -7.53
CA ASN A 66 6.83 11.78 -6.13
C ASN A 66 5.71 10.81 -5.80
N ILE A 67 6.05 9.65 -5.27
CA ILE A 67 5.09 8.66 -4.78
C ILE A 67 5.29 8.44 -3.28
N GLY A 68 4.21 8.16 -2.60
CA GLY A 68 4.22 7.91 -1.17
C GLY A 68 3.01 7.12 -0.73
N ILE A 69 2.91 6.96 0.58
CA ILE A 69 1.77 6.37 1.26
C ILE A 69 0.93 7.48 1.88
N ALA A 70 -0.33 7.52 1.50
CA ALA A 70 -1.33 8.36 2.13
C ALA A 70 -2.25 7.51 3.01
N MET A 71 -2.65 8.07 4.14
CA MET A 71 -3.46 7.39 5.16
C MET A 71 -4.84 8.04 5.23
N MET A 72 -5.88 7.23 5.19
CA MET A 72 -7.24 7.66 5.49
C MET A 72 -7.52 7.41 6.98
N ALA A 73 -8.02 8.44 7.66
CA ALA A 73 -8.46 8.33 9.05
C ALA A 73 -9.59 7.28 9.20
N PRO A 74 -9.76 6.69 10.39
CA PRO A 74 -10.83 5.74 10.65
C PRO A 74 -12.19 6.32 10.26
N ASN A 75 -12.95 5.56 9.48
CA ASN A 75 -14.29 5.91 9.06
C ASN A 75 -15.16 4.65 9.07
N MET A 76 -16.41 4.77 9.50
CA MET A 76 -17.34 3.64 9.58
C MET A 76 -17.90 3.22 8.21
N THR A 77 -17.76 4.09 7.21
CA THR A 77 -18.26 3.81 5.87
C THR A 77 -17.22 3.01 5.07
N VAL A 78 -17.64 1.89 4.54
CA VAL A 78 -16.79 1.05 3.71
C VAL A 78 -16.53 1.74 2.36
N PRO A 79 -15.31 1.70 1.81
CA PRO A 79 -15.02 2.16 0.46
C PRO A 79 -15.92 1.51 -0.60
N THR A 80 -16.16 2.20 -1.69
CA THR A 80 -17.02 1.75 -2.81
C THR A 80 -16.23 1.66 -4.11
N GLY A 81 -16.84 1.22 -5.22
CA GLY A 81 -16.18 1.13 -6.52
C GLY A 81 -14.96 0.19 -6.51
N LEU A 82 -15.04 -0.91 -5.78
CA LEU A 82 -13.93 -1.79 -5.46
C LEU A 82 -13.50 -2.62 -6.67
N THR A 83 -12.19 -2.62 -6.96
CA THR A 83 -11.57 -3.59 -7.87
C THR A 83 -10.61 -4.45 -7.06
N ALA A 84 -10.83 -5.76 -7.05
CA ALA A 84 -9.98 -6.69 -6.31
C ALA A 84 -8.52 -6.60 -6.77
N ILE A 85 -7.58 -6.66 -5.83
CA ILE A 85 -6.16 -6.71 -6.15
C ILE A 85 -5.81 -8.05 -6.79
N GLY A 86 -5.05 -8.00 -7.88
CA GLY A 86 -4.81 -9.19 -8.70
C GLY A 86 -4.04 -10.31 -7.99
N SER A 87 -3.14 -10.00 -7.06
CA SER A 87 -2.44 -11.01 -6.25
C SER A 87 -3.36 -11.64 -5.18
N GLY A 88 -4.46 -10.96 -4.81
CA GLY A 88 -5.16 -11.19 -3.54
C GLY A 88 -4.28 -10.87 -2.33
N VAL A 89 -4.86 -10.99 -1.14
CA VAL A 89 -4.09 -10.95 0.12
C VAL A 89 -3.41 -12.31 0.29
N ARG A 90 -2.10 -12.29 0.56
CA ARG A 90 -1.28 -13.49 0.71
C ARG A 90 -0.61 -13.53 2.08
N SER A 91 -0.48 -14.71 2.64
CA SER A 91 0.42 -14.92 3.77
C SER A 91 1.87 -14.71 3.32
N ALA A 92 2.64 -13.95 4.06
CA ALA A 92 4.08 -13.81 3.80
C ALA A 92 4.85 -15.12 4.02
N ASN A 93 4.24 -16.07 4.73
CA ASN A 93 4.78 -17.41 4.91
C ASN A 93 4.31 -18.33 3.76
N GLY A 94 5.15 -18.47 2.74
CA GLY A 94 4.93 -19.35 1.61
C GLY A 94 3.94 -18.87 0.55
N GLY A 95 3.44 -17.63 0.63
CA GLY A 95 2.58 -17.01 -0.39
C GLY A 95 1.19 -17.63 -0.55
N ALA A 96 0.74 -18.45 0.41
CA ALA A 96 -0.60 -19.02 0.38
C ALA A 96 -1.67 -17.93 0.46
N VAL A 97 -2.88 -18.22 -0.06
CA VAL A 97 -4.02 -17.32 0.11
C VAL A 97 -4.29 -17.16 1.62
N ALA A 98 -4.33 -15.92 2.08
CA ALA A 98 -4.46 -15.60 3.50
C ALA A 98 -5.91 -15.70 3.95
N GLY A 99 -6.35 -16.91 4.24
CA GLY A 99 -7.71 -17.15 4.78
C GLY A 99 -7.94 -16.58 6.18
N THR A 100 -6.89 -16.15 6.88
CA THR A 100 -6.96 -15.61 8.25
C THR A 100 -6.76 -14.10 8.33
N SER A 101 -6.37 -13.43 7.24
CA SER A 101 -6.24 -11.97 7.22
C SER A 101 -7.60 -11.31 7.38
N VAL A 102 -7.68 -10.29 8.23
CA VAL A 102 -8.85 -9.40 8.34
C VAL A 102 -8.79 -8.26 7.34
N ALA A 103 -7.60 -7.92 6.84
CA ALA A 103 -7.40 -6.84 5.91
C ALA A 103 -7.97 -7.13 4.53
N LEU A 104 -8.47 -6.09 3.87
CA LEU A 104 -8.89 -6.12 2.47
C LEU A 104 -7.91 -5.31 1.63
N ALA A 105 -7.60 -5.80 0.43
CA ALA A 105 -6.73 -5.10 -0.50
C ALA A 105 -7.37 -4.99 -1.88
N TRP A 106 -7.25 -3.81 -2.50
CA TRP A 106 -7.86 -3.49 -3.80
C TRP A 106 -6.88 -2.80 -4.75
N ASP A 107 -7.14 -2.94 -6.04
CA ASP A 107 -6.46 -2.23 -7.13
C ASP A 107 -7.07 -0.83 -7.40
N ALA A 108 -8.33 -0.65 -7.03
CA ALA A 108 -9.04 0.62 -7.10
C ALA A 108 -10.17 0.67 -6.08
N ALA A 109 -10.44 1.87 -5.55
CA ALA A 109 -11.56 2.14 -4.66
C ALA A 109 -11.91 3.63 -4.66
N THR A 110 -13.16 3.93 -4.31
CA THR A 110 -13.57 5.28 -3.89
C THR A 110 -13.64 5.30 -2.37
N LEU A 111 -12.76 6.07 -1.77
CA LEU A 111 -12.65 6.21 -0.31
C LEU A 111 -13.73 7.15 0.22
N PRO A 112 -14.29 6.90 1.42
CA PRO A 112 -15.29 7.77 2.02
C PRO A 112 -14.74 9.13 2.46
N ALA A 113 -13.42 9.25 2.62
CA ALA A 113 -12.73 10.49 2.94
C ALA A 113 -11.40 10.56 2.17
N ALA A 114 -10.95 11.76 1.83
CA ALA A 114 -9.65 11.94 1.20
C ALA A 114 -8.54 11.56 2.19
N PRO A 115 -7.58 10.72 1.75
CA PRO A 115 -6.43 10.38 2.57
C PRO A 115 -5.48 11.58 2.67
N VAL A 116 -4.57 11.54 3.64
CA VAL A 116 -3.52 12.55 3.83
C VAL A 116 -2.16 11.88 3.61
N MET A 117 -1.26 12.53 2.87
CA MET A 117 0.09 12.01 2.65
C MET A 117 0.80 11.85 4.01
N ALA A 118 1.11 10.62 4.36
CA ALA A 118 1.76 10.28 5.62
C ALA A 118 3.27 10.09 5.45
N ARG A 119 3.69 9.54 4.31
CA ARG A 119 5.11 9.27 4.05
C ARG A 119 5.40 9.34 2.57
N LEU A 120 6.41 10.13 2.21
CA LEU A 120 7.00 10.13 0.88
C LEU A 120 8.03 9.01 0.80
N MET A 121 7.91 8.16 -0.20
CA MET A 121 8.86 7.09 -0.46
C MET A 121 10.00 7.59 -1.33
N PHE A 122 9.68 8.30 -2.41
CA PHE A 122 10.67 8.76 -3.37
C PHE A 122 10.14 9.82 -4.32
N GLY A 123 11.06 10.71 -4.75
CA GLY A 123 10.87 11.62 -5.87
C GLY A 123 11.93 11.36 -6.94
N ALA A 124 11.50 11.13 -8.17
CA ALA A 124 12.40 11.00 -9.32
C ALA A 124 12.12 12.09 -10.35
N ALA A 125 13.16 12.75 -10.78
CA ALA A 125 13.17 13.56 -12.01
C ALA A 125 13.99 12.81 -13.05
N TRP A 126 13.34 12.35 -14.09
CA TRP A 126 14.04 11.74 -15.22
C TRP A 126 14.04 12.74 -16.37
N GLY A 127 15.22 13.09 -16.85
CA GLY A 127 15.33 13.84 -18.10
C GLY A 127 14.82 12.97 -19.26
N THR A 128 14.34 13.60 -20.30
CA THR A 128 13.86 12.96 -21.55
C THR A 128 14.94 12.15 -22.28
N SER A 129 16.15 12.06 -21.75
CA SER A 129 17.26 11.30 -22.34
C SER A 129 17.13 9.83 -22.00
N VAL A 130 17.00 9.08 -23.05
CA VAL A 130 16.97 7.62 -23.16
C VAL A 130 18.02 6.95 -22.29
N GLY A 131 17.61 5.96 -21.51
CA GLY A 131 18.53 4.94 -21.00
C GLY A 131 18.58 4.69 -19.51
N VAL A 132 17.68 5.24 -18.71
CA VAL A 132 17.62 4.88 -17.28
C VAL A 132 16.50 3.85 -17.07
N SER A 133 16.88 2.66 -16.66
CA SER A 133 15.94 1.62 -16.23
C SER A 133 15.08 2.13 -15.09
N PRO A 134 13.77 1.91 -15.10
CA PRO A 134 12.93 2.21 -13.95
C PRO A 134 13.43 1.38 -12.76
N HIS A 135 13.72 2.06 -11.66
CA HIS A 135 14.18 1.40 -10.45
C HIS A 135 12.99 0.96 -9.60
N ALA A 136 13.08 -0.23 -9.04
CA ALA A 136 12.22 -0.64 -7.95
C ALA A 136 12.72 0.00 -6.65
N LEU A 137 11.78 0.47 -5.85
CA LEU A 137 12.03 1.06 -4.54
C LEU A 137 11.37 0.21 -3.48
N ILE A 138 12.06 -0.03 -2.40
CA ILE A 138 11.51 -0.65 -1.20
C ILE A 138 11.77 0.30 -0.04
N ASP A 139 10.71 0.65 0.68
CA ASP A 139 10.80 1.42 1.91
C ASP A 139 10.38 0.54 3.10
N TYR A 140 11.29 0.39 4.04
CA TYR A 140 11.07 -0.35 5.27
C TYR A 140 10.45 0.59 6.31
N ILE A 141 9.17 0.38 6.60
CA ILE A 141 8.38 1.20 7.53
C ILE A 141 8.44 0.64 8.94
N ASP A 142 8.61 -0.68 9.06
CA ASP A 142 8.81 -1.41 10.32
C ASP A 142 7.79 -1.06 11.40
N GLY A 143 6.50 -0.99 11.01
CA GLY A 143 5.40 -0.67 11.91
C GLY A 143 5.25 0.82 12.25
N GLY A 144 6.04 1.71 11.62
CA GLY A 144 5.94 3.16 11.82
C GLY A 144 4.68 3.81 11.28
N LEU A 145 3.91 3.11 10.42
CA LEU A 145 2.57 3.47 9.97
C LEU A 145 1.59 2.38 10.37
N ILE A 146 0.50 2.78 11.00
CA ILE A 146 -0.54 1.88 11.51
C ILE A 146 -1.87 2.23 10.87
N VAL A 147 -2.55 1.22 10.33
CA VAL A 147 -3.92 1.35 9.81
C VAL A 147 -4.87 0.82 10.88
N PRO A 148 -5.56 1.70 11.61
CA PRO A 148 -6.53 1.30 12.63
C PRO A 148 -7.82 0.75 11.99
N PRO A 149 -8.71 0.10 12.75
CA PRO A 149 -10.03 -0.32 12.25
C PRO A 149 -10.79 0.83 11.58
N GLY A 150 -11.32 0.60 10.39
CA GLY A 150 -11.98 1.61 9.55
C GLY A 150 -11.04 2.53 8.78
N GLY A 151 -9.73 2.39 8.93
CA GLY A 151 -8.72 3.16 8.21
C GLY A 151 -8.26 2.50 6.90
N ALA A 152 -7.52 3.25 6.09
CA ALA A 152 -6.88 2.73 4.89
C ALA A 152 -5.50 3.34 4.68
N ALA A 153 -4.61 2.57 4.05
CA ALA A 153 -3.36 3.06 3.47
C ALA A 153 -3.41 2.89 1.95
N VAL A 154 -3.02 3.91 1.22
CA VAL A 154 -3.06 3.91 -0.25
C VAL A 154 -1.76 4.46 -0.83
N PHE A 155 -1.36 3.95 -1.97
CA PHE A 155 -0.34 4.64 -2.77
C PHE A 155 -0.95 5.92 -3.36
N ALA A 156 -0.20 7.01 -3.30
CA ALA A 156 -0.61 8.28 -3.89
C ALA A 156 0.61 9.03 -4.44
N ALA A 157 0.40 9.70 -5.56
CA ALA A 157 1.35 10.66 -6.08
C ALA A 157 1.15 12.04 -5.42
N VAL A 158 2.17 12.91 -5.47
CA VAL A 158 2.04 14.26 -4.90
C VAL A 158 1.50 15.24 -5.95
N THR A 159 2.01 15.18 -7.16
CA THR A 159 1.70 16.19 -8.19
C THR A 159 1.14 15.62 -9.48
N THR A 160 1.71 14.55 -9.96
CA THR A 160 1.35 13.95 -11.26
C THR A 160 1.14 12.46 -11.11
N THR A 161 0.33 11.88 -11.98
CA THR A 161 0.04 10.45 -11.97
C THR A 161 1.32 9.63 -12.19
N ALA A 162 1.61 8.71 -11.27
CA ALA A 162 2.68 7.74 -11.38
C ALA A 162 2.14 6.42 -11.93
N VAL A 163 2.84 5.80 -12.90
CA VAL A 163 2.43 4.51 -13.49
C VAL A 163 3.43 3.43 -13.10
N GLY A 164 2.94 2.40 -12.40
CA GLY A 164 3.82 1.34 -11.90
C GLY A 164 3.08 0.21 -11.19
N LEU A 165 3.88 -0.60 -10.53
CA LEU A 165 3.45 -1.73 -9.71
C LEU A 165 3.76 -1.42 -8.24
N GLY A 166 2.78 -1.54 -7.38
CA GLY A 166 2.91 -1.39 -5.94
C GLY A 166 2.82 -2.71 -5.20
N SER A 167 3.47 -2.79 -4.07
CA SER A 167 3.32 -3.86 -3.09
C SER A 167 3.32 -3.30 -1.67
N ILE A 168 2.62 -3.96 -0.78
CA ILE A 168 2.55 -3.62 0.63
C ILE A 168 2.57 -4.88 1.48
N SER A 169 3.37 -4.87 2.55
CA SER A 169 3.38 -5.93 3.55
C SER A 169 3.01 -5.34 4.90
N TRP A 170 2.26 -6.10 5.70
CA TRP A 170 1.82 -5.67 7.03
C TRP A 170 1.76 -6.83 8.01
N VAL A 171 1.69 -6.46 9.28
CA VAL A 171 1.44 -7.38 10.39
C VAL A 171 0.09 -7.04 11.02
N GLU A 172 -0.69 -8.05 11.33
CA GLU A 172 -1.96 -7.92 12.05
C GLU A 172 -1.75 -8.17 13.53
N ILE A 173 -2.03 -7.15 14.35
CA ILE A 173 -1.85 -7.15 15.79
C ILE A 173 -3.21 -6.87 16.45
N ASP A 174 -3.52 -7.47 17.59
CA ASP A 174 -4.74 -7.18 18.35
C ASP A 174 -4.77 -5.71 18.75
N ALA A 175 -5.93 -5.05 18.57
CA ALA A 175 -6.12 -3.62 18.82
C ALA A 175 -6.31 -3.30 20.30
#